data_8913bd0b9e47b9d23f1e3702fa176eaf
#
_entry.id   8913bd0b9e47b9d23f1e3702fa176eaf
#
_cell.length_a   1.000
_cell.length_b   1.000
_cell.length_c   1.000
_cell.angle_alpha   90.00
_cell.angle_beta   90.00
_cell.angle_gamma   90.00
#
_symmetry.space_group_name_H-M   'P 1'
#
loop_
_entity.id
_entity.type
_entity.pdbx_description
1 polymer ?
#
loop_
_entity_poly.entity_id
_entity_poly.type
_entity_poly.pdbx_seq_one_letter_code
_entity_poly.pdbx_strand_id
1 'polypeptide(L)'
;MSNSIIKVKKSGFYQDKTKLNLAGSHTWNTVQSIAGKKVSLDALTGNFTRLWTIETKGFVLGNKFYGSNLSGLAKVNVVPWKKDGRLNKQFYSQFEKVVKRAEKRDIVVGVCLFDNAWISYMDRGWEFHPFNGLGPSDPSEVHSKGPWNTFQRAHVKKMVKTLEPYNNVIFEVGNELHRNSVSSFQKNVVKWVKKFTDKPIGVSYASRVKPSAGRTQSWIAKTNADWAAPAGGERIPGFKGHYVFDTDHASALRTNVAGLQAANRRGDSLWLMDGLGGDILKNASNLAPDRAYINSIL
;
A
#
# COMPACT_ATOMS: atom_id res chain seq x y z
N MET A 1 22.06 1.29 -4.73
CA MET A 1 21.20 2.23 -5.52
C MET A 1 21.95 3.52 -5.80
N SER A 2 21.57 4.24 -6.88
CA SER A 2 22.05 5.58 -7.20
C SER A 2 21.66 6.60 -6.11
N ASN A 3 22.38 7.73 -6.07
CA ASN A 3 22.07 8.84 -5.16
C ASN A 3 20.89 9.71 -5.62
N SER A 4 20.20 9.34 -6.69
CA SER A 4 19.04 10.09 -7.21
C SER A 4 17.71 9.45 -6.80
N ILE A 5 16.68 10.29 -6.63
CA ILE A 5 15.32 9.83 -6.37
C ILE A 5 14.74 9.09 -7.57
N ILE A 6 13.83 8.16 -7.30
CA ILE A 6 13.05 7.51 -8.35
C ILE A 6 12.12 8.53 -9.01
N LYS A 7 12.03 8.48 -10.34
CA LYS A 7 11.11 9.26 -11.16
C LYS A 7 10.19 8.35 -11.96
N VAL A 8 9.05 8.86 -12.37
CA VAL A 8 8.07 8.09 -13.17
C VAL A 8 7.92 8.72 -14.54
N LYS A 9 7.96 7.86 -15.56
CA LYS A 9 7.50 8.15 -16.92
C LYS A 9 6.37 7.15 -17.25
N LYS A 10 5.63 7.39 -18.31
CA LYS A 10 4.58 6.45 -18.77
C LYS A 10 5.10 5.02 -18.96
N SER A 11 6.36 4.88 -19.35
CA SER A 11 7.03 3.60 -19.61
C SER A 11 7.63 2.91 -18.39
N GLY A 12 7.58 3.50 -17.20
CA GLY A 12 8.10 2.85 -15.99
C GLY A 12 8.67 3.81 -14.96
N PHE A 13 9.23 3.22 -13.93
CA PHE A 13 10.05 3.89 -12.94
C PHE A 13 11.50 3.98 -13.43
N TYR A 14 12.16 5.07 -13.10
CA TYR A 14 13.52 5.38 -13.49
C TYR A 14 14.31 5.90 -12.30
N GLN A 15 15.58 5.53 -12.24
CA GLN A 15 16.56 6.15 -11.36
C GLN A 15 17.70 6.65 -12.26
N ASP A 16 17.98 7.94 -12.20
CA ASP A 16 18.76 8.63 -13.22
C ASP A 16 18.18 8.43 -14.64
N LYS A 17 18.92 7.83 -15.55
CA LYS A 17 18.49 7.48 -16.91
C LYS A 17 18.08 6.00 -17.04
N THR A 18 18.32 5.21 -16.02
CA THR A 18 18.09 3.75 -16.04
C THR A 18 16.64 3.44 -15.70
N LYS A 19 15.98 2.68 -16.57
CA LYS A 19 14.66 2.09 -16.28
C LYS A 19 14.83 1.00 -15.25
N LEU A 20 14.01 1.07 -14.19
CA LEU A 20 13.98 0.05 -13.16
C LEU A 20 13.01 -1.07 -13.58
N ASN A 21 13.48 -2.30 -13.55
CA ASN A 21 12.62 -3.48 -13.66
C ASN A 21 12.14 -3.82 -12.25
N LEU A 22 10.90 -3.42 -11.92
CA LEU A 22 10.36 -3.54 -10.57
C LEU A 22 9.31 -4.63 -10.50
N ALA A 23 9.66 -5.70 -9.77
CA ALA A 23 8.75 -6.79 -9.47
C ALA A 23 9.05 -7.36 -8.09
N GLY A 24 8.01 -7.69 -7.31
CA GLY A 24 8.26 -8.29 -6.01
C GLY A 24 6.99 -8.50 -5.19
N SER A 25 7.18 -9.13 -4.05
CA SER A 25 6.10 -9.51 -3.16
C SER A 25 5.80 -8.43 -2.11
N HIS A 26 4.55 -8.40 -1.64
CA HIS A 26 4.16 -7.58 -0.51
C HIS A 26 4.83 -8.06 0.78
N THR A 27 5.48 -7.15 1.50
CA THR A 27 5.88 -7.37 2.89
C THR A 27 5.15 -6.39 3.81
N TRP A 28 3.87 -6.25 3.60
CA TRP A 28 2.98 -5.18 4.05
C TRP A 28 3.05 -4.88 5.55
N ASN A 29 3.22 -5.89 6.44
CA ASN A 29 3.30 -5.68 7.90
C ASN A 29 4.72 -5.70 8.47
N THR A 30 5.75 -5.54 7.64
CA THR A 30 7.16 -5.52 8.12
C THR A 30 7.41 -4.40 9.14
N VAL A 31 6.72 -3.28 9.00
CA VAL A 31 6.83 -2.15 9.96
C VAL A 31 6.10 -2.43 11.26
N GLN A 32 4.90 -2.98 11.18
CA GLN A 32 3.98 -3.14 12.30
C GLN A 32 3.70 -4.62 12.56
N SER A 33 3.96 -5.10 13.76
CA SER A 33 3.58 -6.46 14.13
C SER A 33 2.08 -6.52 14.48
N ILE A 34 1.46 -7.61 14.06
CA ILE A 34 0.08 -7.98 14.39
C ILE A 34 0.14 -9.24 15.25
N ALA A 35 -0.44 -9.20 16.43
CA ALA A 35 -0.37 -10.31 17.40
C ALA A 35 1.09 -10.80 17.64
N GLY A 36 2.03 -9.86 17.69
CA GLY A 36 3.46 -10.15 17.85
C GLY A 36 4.20 -10.62 16.59
N LYS A 37 3.49 -10.88 15.48
CA LYS A 37 4.07 -11.39 14.24
C LYS A 37 4.23 -10.30 13.18
N LYS A 38 5.30 -10.38 12.40
CA LYS A 38 5.56 -9.52 11.24
C LYS A 38 6.34 -10.27 10.17
N VAL A 39 6.19 -9.86 8.92
CA VAL A 39 7.00 -10.37 7.80
C VAL A 39 8.38 -9.74 7.85
N SER A 40 9.42 -10.54 7.61
CA SER A 40 10.77 -10.04 7.41
C SER A 40 10.98 -9.61 5.96
N LEU A 41 11.76 -8.55 5.75
CA LEU A 41 12.25 -8.22 4.41
C LEU A 41 13.09 -9.34 3.78
N ASP A 42 13.63 -10.26 4.61
CA ASP A 42 14.41 -11.39 4.11
C ASP A 42 13.53 -12.43 3.38
N ALA A 43 12.22 -12.40 3.64
CA ALA A 43 11.23 -13.23 2.95
C ALA A 43 10.74 -12.63 1.61
N LEU A 44 11.21 -11.44 1.24
CA LEU A 44 10.85 -10.79 -0.02
C LEU A 44 11.31 -11.62 -1.22
N THR A 45 10.42 -11.80 -2.17
CA THR A 45 10.77 -12.24 -3.52
C THR A 45 10.82 -11.00 -4.42
N GLY A 46 11.95 -10.79 -5.09
CA GLY A 46 12.16 -9.67 -6.00
C GLY A 46 12.78 -8.42 -5.35
N ASN A 47 12.66 -7.29 -6.04
CA ASN A 47 13.30 -6.02 -5.69
C ASN A 47 12.31 -4.89 -5.41
N PHE A 48 11.01 -5.20 -5.30
CA PHE A 48 9.95 -4.22 -5.14
C PHE A 48 8.93 -4.70 -4.10
N THR A 49 8.71 -3.94 -3.05
CA THR A 49 7.75 -4.31 -2.01
C THR A 49 6.79 -3.18 -1.67
N ARG A 50 5.68 -3.54 -1.03
CA ARG A 50 4.65 -2.63 -0.54
C ARG A 50 4.55 -2.74 0.97
N LEU A 51 4.66 -1.62 1.67
CA LEU A 51 4.52 -1.51 3.12
C LEU A 51 3.27 -0.72 3.46
N TRP A 52 2.40 -1.29 4.29
CA TRP A 52 1.16 -0.62 4.69
C TRP A 52 1.31 0.17 5.99
N THR A 53 0.47 1.19 6.12
CA THR A 53 0.22 1.89 7.37
C THR A 53 -1.05 1.33 7.99
N ILE A 54 -0.93 0.42 8.96
CA ILE A 54 -2.07 -0.07 9.72
C ILE A 54 -2.47 1.01 10.72
N GLU A 55 -3.68 1.51 10.61
CA GLU A 55 -4.14 2.69 11.35
C GLU A 55 -4.80 2.34 12.70
N THR A 56 -5.28 1.10 12.85
CA THR A 56 -5.94 0.64 14.09
C THR A 56 -4.98 -0.07 15.04
N LYS A 57 -5.20 0.10 16.35
CA LYS A 57 -4.42 -0.58 17.40
C LYS A 57 -4.79 -2.04 17.63
N GLY A 58 -5.90 -2.48 17.06
CA GLY A 58 -6.36 -3.85 17.20
C GLY A 58 -7.62 -4.12 16.39
N PHE A 59 -7.95 -5.38 16.27
CA PHE A 59 -9.15 -5.90 15.63
C PHE A 59 -9.35 -7.34 16.09
N VAL A 60 -10.54 -7.89 15.88
CA VAL A 60 -10.81 -9.29 16.17
C VAL A 60 -10.57 -10.13 14.93
N LEU A 61 -9.75 -11.16 15.07
CA LEU A 61 -9.55 -12.17 14.04
C LEU A 61 -10.65 -13.23 14.19
N GLY A 62 -11.52 -13.30 13.18
CA GLY A 62 -12.46 -14.41 13.07
C GLY A 62 -11.75 -15.69 12.58
N ASN A 63 -12.30 -16.86 12.93
CA ASN A 63 -11.77 -18.19 12.59
C ASN A 63 -11.55 -18.43 11.07
N LYS A 64 -12.04 -17.55 10.21
CA LYS A 64 -11.95 -17.67 8.74
C LYS A 64 -10.96 -16.69 8.11
N PHE A 65 -10.30 -15.86 8.91
CA PHE A 65 -9.46 -14.84 8.34
C PHE A 65 -8.10 -15.41 7.94
N TYR A 66 -7.85 -15.48 6.63
CA TYR A 66 -6.59 -15.96 6.02
C TYR A 66 -6.11 -17.34 6.47
N GLY A 67 -7.02 -18.25 6.86
CA GLY A 67 -6.63 -19.60 7.27
C GLY A 67 -5.71 -19.65 8.51
N SER A 68 -5.66 -18.57 9.28
CA SER A 68 -4.88 -18.53 10.51
C SER A 68 -5.62 -19.18 11.65
N ASN A 69 -4.87 -19.90 12.51
CA ASN A 69 -5.39 -20.39 13.79
C ASN A 69 -5.45 -19.28 14.86
N LEU A 70 -5.30 -18.01 14.46
CA LEU A 70 -5.39 -16.87 15.36
C LEU A 70 -6.85 -16.49 15.51
N SER A 71 -7.41 -16.73 16.67
CA SER A 71 -8.73 -16.25 17.08
C SER A 71 -8.57 -15.21 18.19
N GLY A 72 -9.54 -14.29 18.28
CA GLY A 72 -9.59 -13.29 19.32
C GLY A 72 -8.93 -11.95 18.96
N LEU A 73 -8.64 -11.11 19.95
CA LEU A 73 -8.13 -9.76 19.76
C LEU A 73 -6.67 -9.77 19.30
N ALA A 74 -6.44 -9.36 18.05
CA ALA A 74 -5.12 -9.10 17.53
C ALA A 74 -4.71 -7.65 17.81
N LYS A 75 -3.59 -7.45 18.50
CA LYS A 75 -3.02 -6.13 18.79
C LYS A 75 -2.00 -5.76 17.72
N VAL A 76 -2.01 -4.48 17.31
CA VAL A 76 -0.98 -3.86 16.47
C VAL A 76 -0.03 -3.10 17.39
N ASN A 77 1.27 -3.39 17.30
CA ASN A 77 2.27 -2.89 18.24
C ASN A 77 2.42 -1.37 18.24
N VAL A 78 2.30 -0.75 17.07
CA VAL A 78 2.48 0.70 16.89
C VAL A 78 1.60 1.19 15.73
N VAL A 79 1.00 2.36 15.90
CA VAL A 79 0.17 3.01 14.88
C VAL A 79 0.57 4.48 14.72
N PRO A 80 0.25 5.16 13.61
CA PRO A 80 0.73 6.50 13.32
C PRO A 80 0.27 7.57 14.31
N TRP A 81 -0.88 7.39 14.96
CA TRP A 81 -1.45 8.37 15.90
C TRP A 81 -1.63 7.82 17.31
N LYS A 82 -1.61 8.71 18.28
CA LYS A 82 -2.13 8.51 19.62
C LYS A 82 -3.64 8.72 19.63
N LYS A 83 -4.32 8.38 20.73
CA LYS A 83 -5.78 8.55 20.88
C LYS A 83 -6.26 10.00 20.74
N ASP A 84 -5.39 10.96 20.97
CA ASP A 84 -5.66 12.40 20.86
C ASP A 84 -5.33 12.99 19.47
N GLY A 85 -5.07 12.14 18.46
CA GLY A 85 -4.70 12.53 17.10
C GLY A 85 -3.24 12.98 16.95
N ARG A 86 -2.46 13.15 18.01
CA ARG A 86 -1.04 13.49 17.93
C ARG A 86 -0.24 12.36 17.30
N LEU A 87 0.78 12.74 16.52
CA LEU A 87 1.65 11.77 15.84
C LEU A 87 2.45 10.92 16.84
N ASN A 88 2.53 9.63 16.56
CA ASN A 88 3.32 8.67 17.34
C ASN A 88 4.74 8.56 16.75
N LYS A 89 5.72 9.20 17.36
CA LYS A 89 7.12 9.24 16.91
C LYS A 89 7.71 7.84 16.67
N GLN A 90 7.34 6.87 17.52
CA GLN A 90 7.85 5.50 17.42
C GLN A 90 7.46 4.84 16.09
N PHE A 91 6.24 5.08 15.58
CA PHE A 91 5.80 4.56 14.29
C PHE A 91 6.74 5.00 13.14
N TYR A 92 7.03 6.29 13.06
CA TYR A 92 7.89 6.84 12.00
C TYR A 92 9.33 6.32 12.10
N SER A 93 9.86 6.20 13.33
CA SER A 93 11.19 5.63 13.55
C SER A 93 11.28 4.16 13.13
N GLN A 94 10.22 3.37 13.37
CA GLN A 94 10.18 1.97 12.90
C GLN A 94 10.09 1.91 11.38
N PHE A 95 9.27 2.77 10.77
CA PHE A 95 9.14 2.85 9.31
C PHE A 95 10.48 3.19 8.65
N GLU A 96 11.17 4.19 9.17
CA GLU A 96 12.49 4.62 8.71
C GLU A 96 13.52 3.49 8.75
N LYS A 97 13.57 2.73 9.86
CA LYS A 97 14.49 1.58 10.00
C LYS A 97 14.27 0.53 8.93
N VAL A 98 13.01 0.24 8.59
CA VAL A 98 12.66 -0.74 7.55
C VAL A 98 13.07 -0.23 6.17
N VAL A 99 12.74 1.03 5.83
CA VAL A 99 13.10 1.63 4.54
C VAL A 99 14.62 1.71 4.35
N LYS A 100 15.35 2.13 5.38
CA LYS A 100 16.83 2.14 5.36
C LYS A 100 17.43 0.74 5.14
N ARG A 101 16.83 -0.29 5.73
CA ARG A 101 17.25 -1.68 5.50
C ARG A 101 16.95 -2.14 4.07
N ALA A 102 15.79 -1.75 3.52
CA ALA A 102 15.42 -2.03 2.14
C ALA A 102 16.38 -1.36 1.15
N GLU A 103 16.73 -0.09 1.38
CA GLU A 103 17.69 0.65 0.54
C GLU A 103 19.06 -0.03 0.46
N LYS A 104 19.58 -0.51 1.59
CA LYS A 104 20.86 -1.27 1.63
C LYS A 104 20.84 -2.58 0.84
N ARG A 105 19.66 -3.04 0.44
CA ARG A 105 19.44 -4.27 -0.32
C ARG A 105 18.92 -4.01 -1.73
N ASP A 106 19.01 -2.78 -2.19
CA ASP A 106 18.49 -2.34 -3.50
C ASP A 106 17.00 -2.66 -3.73
N ILE A 107 16.21 -2.64 -2.65
CA ILE A 107 14.76 -2.88 -2.68
C ILE A 107 14.04 -1.54 -2.75
N VAL A 108 13.21 -1.35 -3.77
CA VAL A 108 12.27 -0.23 -3.88
C VAL A 108 11.06 -0.49 -3.00
N VAL A 109 10.63 0.54 -2.29
CA VAL A 109 9.53 0.47 -1.31
C VAL A 109 8.38 1.37 -1.74
N GLY A 110 7.21 0.77 -1.98
CA GLY A 110 5.94 1.48 -2.06
C GLY A 110 5.36 1.68 -0.66
N VAL A 111 5.32 2.94 -0.23
CA VAL A 111 4.81 3.33 1.09
C VAL A 111 3.35 3.69 0.99
N CYS A 112 2.48 2.80 1.44
CA CYS A 112 1.05 3.01 1.54
C CYS A 112 0.74 3.88 2.76
N LEU A 113 0.28 5.12 2.53
CA LEU A 113 0.09 6.13 3.57
C LEU A 113 -1.13 5.86 4.46
N PHE A 114 -2.18 5.25 3.88
CA PHE A 114 -3.44 4.96 4.57
C PHE A 114 -3.93 3.57 4.24
N ASP A 115 -4.72 2.98 5.13
CA ASP A 115 -5.31 1.67 4.90
C ASP A 115 -6.70 1.55 5.54
N ASN A 116 -7.69 1.22 4.73
CA ASN A 116 -9.06 1.06 5.21
C ASN A 116 -9.42 -0.40 5.51
N ALA A 117 -8.65 -1.37 5.04
CA ALA A 117 -9.00 -2.77 5.20
C ALA A 117 -9.11 -3.16 6.68
N TRP A 118 -8.15 -2.72 7.50
CA TRP A 118 -8.09 -3.04 8.93
C TRP A 118 -9.14 -2.33 9.79
N ILE A 119 -9.70 -1.23 9.32
CA ILE A 119 -10.74 -0.49 10.05
C ILE A 119 -12.16 -0.83 9.60
N SER A 120 -12.35 -1.21 8.33
CA SER A 120 -13.69 -1.43 7.76
C SER A 120 -14.06 -2.89 7.58
N TYR A 121 -13.07 -3.79 7.43
CA TYR A 121 -13.34 -5.20 7.16
C TYR A 121 -13.03 -6.11 8.32
N MET A 122 -12.13 -5.67 9.20
CA MET A 122 -11.82 -6.42 10.40
C MET A 122 -12.87 -6.15 11.46
N ASP A 123 -13.35 -7.22 12.08
CA ASP A 123 -14.28 -7.12 13.18
C ASP A 123 -13.69 -6.24 14.29
N ARG A 124 -14.47 -5.27 14.76
CA ARG A 124 -14.11 -4.27 15.77
C ARG A 124 -12.88 -3.39 15.45
N GLY A 125 -12.39 -3.40 14.21
CA GLY A 125 -11.21 -2.59 13.83
C GLY A 125 -11.40 -1.10 14.08
N TRP A 126 -12.61 -0.58 13.84
CA TRP A 126 -12.97 0.80 14.13
C TRP A 126 -12.92 1.16 15.61
N GLU A 127 -13.32 0.27 16.51
CA GLU A 127 -13.31 0.52 17.96
C GLU A 127 -11.91 0.85 18.50
N PHE A 128 -10.87 0.31 17.88
CA PHE A 128 -9.48 0.52 18.24
C PHE A 128 -8.77 1.59 17.40
N HIS A 129 -9.49 2.23 16.48
CA HIS A 129 -8.90 3.29 15.66
C HIS A 129 -8.70 4.56 16.47
N PRO A 130 -7.52 5.25 16.36
CA PRO A 130 -7.24 6.47 17.12
C PRO A 130 -8.25 7.61 16.91
N PHE A 131 -8.93 7.65 15.77
CA PHE A 131 -9.93 8.69 15.45
C PHE A 131 -11.34 8.36 15.93
N ASN A 132 -11.58 7.18 16.46
CA ASN A 132 -12.84 6.89 17.14
C ASN A 132 -13.00 7.85 18.33
N GLY A 133 -14.02 8.69 18.28
CA GLY A 133 -14.24 9.77 19.25
C GLY A 133 -13.57 11.12 18.93
N LEU A 134 -12.87 11.25 17.77
CA LEU A 134 -12.26 12.52 17.34
C LEU A 134 -12.96 13.20 16.15
N GLY A 135 -14.14 12.70 15.76
CA GLY A 135 -14.92 13.33 14.69
C GLY A 135 -15.62 12.38 13.77
N PRO A 136 -14.94 11.41 13.10
CA PRO A 136 -15.65 10.41 12.28
C PRO A 136 -16.59 9.58 13.15
N SER A 137 -17.81 9.37 12.68
CA SER A 137 -18.80 8.53 13.37
C SER A 137 -18.65 7.05 13.05
N ASP A 138 -18.10 6.76 11.87
CA ASP A 138 -17.89 5.39 11.39
C ASP A 138 -16.63 5.28 10.49
N PRO A 139 -16.17 4.04 10.20
CA PRO A 139 -14.95 3.84 9.41
C PRO A 139 -15.01 4.40 7.99
N SER A 140 -16.19 4.54 7.38
CA SER A 140 -16.32 5.06 6.01
C SER A 140 -15.99 6.55 5.91
N GLU A 141 -16.08 7.27 7.02
CA GLU A 141 -15.80 8.70 7.10
C GLU A 141 -14.32 9.01 7.33
N VAL A 142 -13.54 8.06 7.85
CA VAL A 142 -12.12 8.30 8.20
C VAL A 142 -11.35 8.92 7.03
N HIS A 143 -11.52 8.40 5.83
CA HIS A 143 -10.88 8.89 4.61
C HIS A 143 -11.81 9.81 3.79
N SER A 144 -12.53 10.70 4.46
CA SER A 144 -13.38 11.71 3.88
C SER A 144 -12.93 13.14 4.27
N LYS A 145 -13.72 14.15 3.90
CA LYS A 145 -13.46 15.53 4.31
C LYS A 145 -13.98 15.77 5.73
N GLY A 146 -13.10 16.19 6.63
CA GLY A 146 -13.47 16.53 8.00
C GLY A 146 -12.33 17.20 8.77
N PRO A 147 -12.57 17.67 10.02
CA PRO A 147 -11.54 18.30 10.86
C PRO A 147 -10.32 17.42 11.09
N TRP A 148 -10.50 16.11 11.15
CA TRP A 148 -9.41 15.12 11.30
C TRP A 148 -8.43 15.08 10.12
N ASN A 149 -8.75 15.69 8.97
CA ASN A 149 -7.80 15.84 7.87
C ASN A 149 -6.54 16.62 8.29
N THR A 150 -6.62 17.42 9.33
CA THR A 150 -5.44 18.08 9.91
C THR A 150 -4.44 17.05 10.43
N PHE A 151 -4.90 16.01 11.15
CA PHE A 151 -4.06 14.92 11.64
C PHE A 151 -3.51 14.07 10.50
N GLN A 152 -4.34 13.79 9.49
CA GLN A 152 -3.92 13.03 8.31
C GLN A 152 -2.88 13.77 7.49
N ARG A 153 -3.06 15.07 7.27
CA ARG A 153 -2.07 15.91 6.59
C ARG A 153 -0.77 16.00 7.37
N ALA A 154 -0.83 16.09 8.70
CA ALA A 154 0.35 16.05 9.54
C ALA A 154 1.08 14.71 9.44
N HIS A 155 0.34 13.58 9.36
CA HIS A 155 0.90 12.25 9.11
C HIS A 155 1.65 12.20 7.77
N VAL A 156 1.01 12.61 6.68
CA VAL A 156 1.62 12.65 5.33
C VAL A 156 2.91 13.49 5.37
N LYS A 157 2.85 14.71 5.91
CA LYS A 157 4.03 15.58 6.03
C LYS A 157 5.16 14.93 6.83
N LYS A 158 4.82 14.28 7.96
CA LYS A 158 5.81 13.60 8.81
C LYS A 158 6.42 12.38 8.11
N MET A 159 5.59 11.56 7.44
CA MET A 159 6.07 10.40 6.69
C MET A 159 7.01 10.82 5.56
N VAL A 160 6.60 11.77 4.74
CA VAL A 160 7.42 12.31 3.66
C VAL A 160 8.74 12.84 4.21
N LYS A 161 8.71 13.72 5.23
CA LYS A 161 9.93 14.28 5.83
C LYS A 161 10.85 13.20 6.42
N THR A 162 10.29 12.15 7.02
CA THR A 162 11.07 11.04 7.59
C THR A 162 11.77 10.24 6.50
N LEU A 163 11.10 10.05 5.35
CA LEU A 163 11.60 9.21 4.26
C LEU A 163 12.27 9.98 3.12
N GLU A 164 12.36 11.30 3.23
CA GLU A 164 13.02 12.14 2.22
C GLU A 164 14.47 11.75 1.94
N PRO A 165 15.29 11.37 2.94
CA PRO A 165 16.69 10.98 2.69
C PRO A 165 16.88 9.68 1.89
N TYR A 166 15.83 8.86 1.71
CA TYR A 166 15.93 7.54 1.10
C TYR A 166 15.48 7.56 -0.35
N ASN A 167 16.35 7.14 -1.27
CA ASN A 167 16.11 7.22 -2.72
C ASN A 167 15.30 6.05 -3.29
N ASN A 168 15.03 5.02 -2.49
CA ASN A 168 14.29 3.82 -2.86
C ASN A 168 12.77 3.90 -2.56
N VAL A 169 12.23 5.10 -2.32
CA VAL A 169 10.84 5.27 -1.87
C VAL A 169 9.97 5.83 -2.99
N ILE A 170 8.81 5.21 -3.19
CA ILE A 170 7.64 5.78 -3.85
C ILE A 170 6.46 5.77 -2.87
N PHE A 171 5.53 6.69 -3.00
CA PHE A 171 4.35 6.77 -2.14
C PHE A 171 3.12 6.22 -2.83
N GLU A 172 2.20 5.72 -2.04
CA GLU A 172 0.85 5.33 -2.41
C GLU A 172 -0.14 5.99 -1.46
N VAL A 173 -1.27 6.49 -2.00
CA VAL A 173 -2.26 7.17 -1.16
C VAL A 173 -2.82 6.24 -0.10
N GLY A 174 -3.25 5.04 -0.48
CA GLY A 174 -3.84 4.13 0.49
C GLY A 174 -4.36 2.83 -0.10
N ASN A 175 -4.47 1.82 0.76
CA ASN A 175 -4.99 0.51 0.43
C ASN A 175 -6.50 0.45 0.68
N GLU A 176 -7.25 -0.05 -0.29
CA GLU A 176 -8.68 -0.35 -0.18
C GLU A 176 -9.52 0.76 0.47
N LEU A 177 -9.23 2.03 0.18
CA LEU A 177 -9.98 3.16 0.72
C LEU A 177 -11.47 3.08 0.34
N HIS A 178 -12.36 3.52 1.24
CA HIS A 178 -13.80 3.41 1.02
C HIS A 178 -14.25 4.22 -0.21
N ARG A 179 -15.12 3.62 -1.04
CA ARG A 179 -15.51 4.16 -2.35
C ARG A 179 -16.13 5.57 -2.31
N ASN A 180 -16.85 5.91 -1.23
CA ASN A 180 -17.56 7.18 -1.13
C ASN A 180 -16.63 8.38 -0.91
N SER A 181 -15.44 8.14 -0.36
CA SER A 181 -14.45 9.16 -0.04
C SER A 181 -13.31 9.27 -1.07
N VAL A 182 -13.24 8.33 -1.98
CA VAL A 182 -12.06 8.05 -2.80
C VAL A 182 -11.58 9.21 -3.64
N SER A 183 -12.46 9.85 -4.40
CA SER A 183 -11.99 10.81 -5.39
C SER A 183 -11.48 12.14 -4.78
N SER A 184 -12.14 12.65 -3.74
CA SER A 184 -11.73 13.90 -3.09
C SER A 184 -10.57 13.70 -2.13
N PHE A 185 -10.62 12.67 -1.28
CA PHE A 185 -9.57 12.38 -0.33
C PHE A 185 -8.25 12.01 -1.03
N GLN A 186 -8.29 11.07 -1.98
CA GLN A 186 -7.08 10.68 -2.71
C GLN A 186 -6.46 11.85 -3.48
N LYS A 187 -7.26 12.71 -4.12
CA LYS A 187 -6.76 13.94 -4.73
C LYS A 187 -6.05 14.85 -3.74
N ASN A 188 -6.60 15.00 -2.54
CA ASN A 188 -6.00 15.82 -1.50
C ASN A 188 -4.68 15.23 -1.02
N VAL A 189 -4.62 13.92 -0.78
CA VAL A 189 -3.37 13.26 -0.37
C VAL A 189 -2.29 13.39 -1.45
N VAL A 190 -2.63 13.19 -2.74
CA VAL A 190 -1.70 13.42 -3.85
C VAL A 190 -1.16 14.86 -3.82
N LYS A 191 -2.03 15.86 -3.63
CA LYS A 191 -1.61 17.27 -3.50
C LYS A 191 -0.71 17.49 -2.28
N TRP A 192 -1.01 16.87 -1.15
CA TRP A 192 -0.18 17.00 0.06
C TRP A 192 1.21 16.41 -0.15
N VAL A 193 1.31 15.20 -0.72
CA VAL A 193 2.61 14.58 -1.01
C VAL A 193 3.41 15.45 -1.97
N LYS A 194 2.84 15.83 -3.12
CA LYS A 194 3.52 16.69 -4.12
C LYS A 194 3.94 18.07 -3.60
N LYS A 195 3.30 18.54 -2.52
CA LYS A 195 3.74 19.78 -1.84
C LYS A 195 5.01 19.58 -1.00
N PHE A 196 5.29 18.37 -0.56
CA PHE A 196 6.35 18.09 0.39
C PHE A 196 7.54 17.34 -0.20
N THR A 197 7.41 16.75 -1.40
CA THR A 197 8.48 15.99 -2.06
C THR A 197 8.22 15.84 -3.56
N ASP A 198 9.30 15.61 -4.32
CA ASP A 198 9.27 15.23 -5.74
C ASP A 198 9.23 13.70 -5.93
N LYS A 199 9.20 12.91 -4.86
CA LYS A 199 9.08 11.45 -4.96
C LYS A 199 7.72 11.07 -5.53
N PRO A 200 7.65 9.99 -6.33
CA PRO A 200 6.41 9.58 -6.98
C PRO A 200 5.31 9.23 -5.98
N ILE A 201 4.09 9.64 -6.30
CA ILE A 201 2.86 9.29 -5.59
C ILE A 201 1.88 8.59 -6.52
N GLY A 202 1.37 7.43 -6.10
CA GLY A 202 0.36 6.66 -6.81
C GLY A 202 -0.96 6.56 -6.08
N VAL A 203 -1.94 6.06 -6.80
CA VAL A 203 -3.26 5.71 -6.30
C VAL A 203 -3.58 4.26 -6.64
N SER A 204 -4.23 3.57 -5.74
CA SER A 204 -4.68 2.20 -5.97
C SER A 204 -6.19 2.06 -5.92
N TYR A 205 -6.64 0.87 -6.19
CA TYR A 205 -8.03 0.48 -6.14
C TYR A 205 -8.70 0.88 -4.82
N ALA A 206 -9.96 1.29 -4.93
CA ALA A 206 -10.82 1.46 -3.77
C ALA A 206 -11.75 0.25 -3.64
N SER A 207 -11.82 -0.28 -2.45
CA SER A 207 -12.53 -1.52 -2.17
C SER A 207 -14.03 -1.46 -2.39
N ARG A 208 -14.64 -2.68 -2.50
CA ARG A 208 -16.08 -2.93 -2.64
C ARG A 208 -16.76 -2.22 -3.81
N VAL A 209 -16.01 -1.66 -4.73
CA VAL A 209 -16.52 -1.49 -6.07
C VAL A 209 -16.29 -2.81 -6.78
N LYS A 210 -17.20 -3.81 -6.64
CA LYS A 210 -17.23 -4.84 -7.69
C LYS A 210 -17.16 -4.05 -9.00
N PRO A 211 -16.30 -4.43 -9.94
CA PRO A 211 -16.42 -3.95 -11.30
C PRO A 211 -17.73 -4.54 -11.86
N SER A 212 -18.87 -4.09 -11.34
CA SER A 212 -20.14 -4.25 -12.02
C SER A 212 -20.00 -3.43 -13.25
N ALA A 213 -20.10 -4.12 -14.38
CA ALA A 213 -20.08 -3.60 -15.73
C ALA A 213 -20.37 -2.08 -15.76
N GLY A 214 -19.37 -1.27 -16.16
CA GLY A 214 -19.56 0.14 -16.48
C GLY A 214 -19.17 1.18 -15.42
N ARG A 215 -18.74 0.85 -14.20
CA ARG A 215 -18.15 1.85 -13.28
C ARG A 215 -16.64 1.88 -13.44
N THR A 216 -16.22 2.58 -14.44
CA THR A 216 -14.81 2.85 -14.72
C THR A 216 -14.17 3.55 -13.52
N GLN A 217 -12.95 3.13 -13.12
CA GLN A 217 -12.12 3.85 -12.16
C GLN A 217 -11.59 5.17 -12.77
N SER A 218 -12.41 5.84 -13.58
CA SER A 218 -12.06 7.06 -14.31
C SER A 218 -11.61 8.21 -13.41
N TRP A 219 -11.99 8.16 -12.12
CA TRP A 219 -11.52 9.11 -11.12
C TRP A 219 -9.99 9.11 -10.96
N ILE A 220 -9.32 7.98 -11.22
CA ILE A 220 -7.85 7.84 -11.17
C ILE A 220 -7.18 8.85 -12.10
N ALA A 221 -7.67 8.98 -13.32
CA ALA A 221 -7.14 9.94 -14.30
C ALA A 221 -7.27 11.41 -13.83
N LYS A 222 -8.14 11.68 -12.85
CA LYS A 222 -8.38 13.02 -12.30
C LYS A 222 -7.58 13.33 -11.04
N THR A 223 -6.74 12.41 -10.57
CA THR A 223 -5.98 12.58 -9.31
C THR A 223 -4.68 13.32 -9.47
N ASN A 224 -4.12 13.40 -10.67
CA ASN A 224 -2.76 13.87 -10.95
C ASN A 224 -1.67 13.01 -10.27
N ALA A 225 -1.96 11.74 -10.03
CA ALA A 225 -0.98 10.77 -9.54
C ALA A 225 0.03 10.41 -10.63
N ASP A 226 1.24 10.00 -10.22
CA ASP A 226 2.32 9.65 -11.14
C ASP A 226 2.23 8.20 -11.61
N TRP A 227 1.60 7.34 -10.79
CA TRP A 227 1.35 5.93 -11.10
C TRP A 227 0.03 5.45 -10.51
N ALA A 228 -0.46 4.30 -10.98
CA ALA A 228 -1.70 3.72 -10.50
C ALA A 228 -1.63 2.19 -10.45
N ALA A 229 -2.31 1.61 -9.44
CA ALA A 229 -2.59 0.18 -9.31
C ALA A 229 -4.11 -0.06 -9.34
N PRO A 230 -4.75 -0.03 -10.50
CA PRO A 230 -6.19 -0.20 -10.63
C PRO A 230 -6.61 -1.66 -10.44
N ALA A 231 -7.87 -1.88 -10.06
CA ALA A 231 -8.45 -3.21 -9.96
C ALA A 231 -8.31 -3.98 -11.28
N GLY A 232 -8.03 -5.27 -11.18
CA GLY A 232 -7.92 -6.15 -12.33
C GLY A 232 -6.79 -5.81 -13.32
N GLY A 233 -5.92 -4.86 -12.99
CA GLY A 233 -4.89 -4.38 -13.93
C GLY A 233 -5.47 -3.63 -15.12
N GLU A 234 -6.67 -3.05 -14.99
CA GLU A 234 -7.34 -2.30 -16.05
C GLU A 234 -6.55 -1.07 -16.48
N ARG A 235 -6.63 -0.71 -17.76
CA ARG A 235 -6.11 0.57 -18.25
C ARG A 235 -7.19 1.65 -18.10
N ILE A 236 -6.83 2.75 -17.46
CA ILE A 236 -7.75 3.85 -17.19
C ILE A 236 -7.67 4.87 -18.34
N PRO A 237 -8.76 5.10 -19.08
CA PRO A 237 -8.80 6.12 -20.13
C PRO A 237 -8.37 7.50 -19.60
N GLY A 238 -7.44 8.15 -20.29
CA GLY A 238 -6.93 9.47 -19.94
C GLY A 238 -5.87 9.50 -18.82
N PHE A 239 -5.56 8.38 -18.15
CA PHE A 239 -4.45 8.34 -17.22
C PHE A 239 -3.10 8.29 -17.96
N LYS A 240 -2.21 9.22 -17.60
CA LYS A 240 -0.92 9.42 -18.29
C LYS A 240 0.28 8.83 -17.54
N GLY A 241 0.08 8.38 -16.30
CA GLY A 241 1.13 7.83 -15.45
C GLY A 241 1.47 6.37 -15.77
N HIS A 242 2.35 5.80 -14.97
CA HIS A 242 2.74 4.40 -15.04
C HIS A 242 1.73 3.49 -14.33
N TYR A 243 1.74 2.20 -14.65
CA TYR A 243 0.89 1.20 -14.00
C TYR A 243 1.71 0.21 -13.18
N VAL A 244 1.19 -0.09 -12.00
CA VAL A 244 1.62 -1.20 -11.17
C VAL A 244 0.51 -2.23 -11.18
N PHE A 245 0.82 -3.45 -11.58
CA PHE A 245 -0.10 -4.57 -11.52
C PHE A 245 -0.01 -5.20 -10.14
N ASP A 246 -1.07 -5.06 -9.36
CA ASP A 246 -1.15 -5.54 -7.98
C ASP A 246 -2.11 -6.73 -7.91
N THR A 247 -1.59 -7.91 -7.57
CA THR A 247 -2.42 -9.13 -7.49
C THR A 247 -3.38 -9.12 -6.30
N ASP A 248 -3.18 -8.26 -5.31
CA ASP A 248 -4.15 -8.04 -4.23
C ASP A 248 -5.49 -7.52 -4.75
N HIS A 249 -5.43 -6.67 -5.77
CA HIS A 249 -6.60 -6.06 -6.39
C HIS A 249 -7.05 -6.74 -7.69
N ALA A 250 -6.40 -7.84 -8.05
CA ALA A 250 -6.67 -8.61 -9.27
C ALA A 250 -7.02 -10.06 -8.93
N SER A 251 -8.00 -10.28 -8.06
CA SER A 251 -8.30 -11.57 -7.44
C SER A 251 -8.51 -12.74 -8.41
N ALA A 252 -9.02 -12.49 -9.60
CA ALA A 252 -9.12 -13.51 -10.67
C ALA A 252 -7.77 -13.90 -11.29
N LEU A 253 -6.70 -13.12 -11.00
CA LEU A 253 -5.37 -13.29 -11.61
C LEU A 253 -4.31 -13.67 -10.57
N ARG A 254 -4.67 -13.80 -9.29
CA ARG A 254 -3.72 -14.12 -8.20
C ARG A 254 -2.92 -15.40 -8.42
N THR A 255 -3.46 -16.34 -9.16
CA THR A 255 -2.83 -17.63 -9.48
C THR A 255 -2.48 -17.77 -10.96
N ASN A 256 -2.62 -16.68 -11.74
CA ASN A 256 -2.51 -16.75 -13.19
C ASN A 256 -1.21 -16.13 -13.69
N VAL A 257 -0.21 -16.96 -13.90
CA VAL A 257 1.08 -16.58 -14.51
C VAL A 257 0.86 -15.83 -15.84
N ALA A 258 -0.16 -16.20 -16.63
CA ALA A 258 -0.49 -15.50 -17.88
C ALA A 258 -0.86 -14.03 -17.65
N GLY A 259 -1.55 -13.70 -16.54
CA GLY A 259 -1.85 -12.31 -16.15
C GLY A 259 -0.60 -11.52 -15.83
N LEU A 260 0.32 -12.11 -15.07
CA LEU A 260 1.63 -11.50 -14.76
C LEU A 260 2.46 -11.30 -16.03
N GLN A 261 2.50 -12.30 -16.91
CA GLN A 261 3.17 -12.20 -18.20
C GLN A 261 2.57 -11.11 -19.09
N ALA A 262 1.25 -10.99 -19.12
CA ALA A 262 0.57 -9.94 -19.87
C ALA A 262 0.90 -8.55 -19.31
N ALA A 263 0.92 -8.38 -17.97
CA ALA A 263 1.29 -7.13 -17.31
C ALA A 263 2.76 -6.77 -17.61
N ASN A 264 3.67 -7.73 -17.48
CA ASN A 264 5.08 -7.54 -17.79
C ASN A 264 5.33 -7.15 -19.25
N ARG A 265 4.66 -7.83 -20.20
CA ARG A 265 4.73 -7.48 -21.64
C ARG A 265 4.23 -6.06 -21.93
N ARG A 266 3.28 -5.54 -21.15
CA ARG A 266 2.85 -4.15 -21.21
C ARG A 266 3.83 -3.17 -20.57
N GLY A 267 4.86 -3.67 -19.88
CA GLY A 267 5.84 -2.89 -19.14
C GLY A 267 5.34 -2.39 -17.80
N ASP A 268 4.31 -3.03 -17.22
CA ASP A 268 3.85 -2.72 -15.86
C ASP A 268 4.89 -3.17 -14.83
N SER A 269 5.00 -2.46 -13.71
CA SER A 269 5.66 -2.98 -12.52
C SER A 269 4.74 -3.94 -11.78
N LEU A 270 5.29 -4.91 -11.03
CA LEU A 270 4.51 -6.00 -10.48
C LEU A 270 4.58 -6.04 -8.96
N TRP A 271 3.42 -6.11 -8.30
CA TRP A 271 3.29 -6.43 -6.88
C TRP A 271 2.49 -7.72 -6.69
N LEU A 272 3.08 -8.66 -5.97
CA LEU A 272 2.44 -9.91 -5.62
C LEU A 272 1.97 -9.91 -4.17
N MET A 273 0.69 -10.13 -3.98
CA MET A 273 0.14 -10.50 -2.68
C MET A 273 0.30 -12.01 -2.50
N ASP A 274 1.50 -12.45 -2.17
CA ASP A 274 1.89 -13.86 -2.17
C ASP A 274 1.71 -14.56 -0.83
N GLY A 275 0.88 -14.02 0.04
CA GLY A 275 0.65 -14.60 1.36
C GLY A 275 1.88 -14.62 2.27
N LEU A 276 2.97 -13.92 1.90
CA LEU A 276 4.12 -13.72 2.79
C LEU A 276 3.79 -12.89 4.03
N GLY A 277 2.52 -12.62 4.27
CA GLY A 277 2.02 -12.19 5.57
C GLY A 277 2.47 -13.11 6.72
N GLY A 278 3.42 -13.98 6.42
CA GLY A 278 4.00 -14.94 7.34
C GLY A 278 2.95 -15.95 7.79
N ASP A 279 3.11 -16.47 8.99
CA ASP A 279 2.14 -17.40 9.59
C ASP A 279 0.73 -16.82 9.79
N ILE A 280 0.51 -15.53 9.50
CA ILE A 280 -0.81 -14.90 9.55
C ILE A 280 -1.62 -15.28 8.32
N LEU A 281 -0.96 -15.49 7.16
CA LEU A 281 -1.58 -15.82 5.89
C LEU A 281 -1.08 -17.19 5.42
N LYS A 282 -1.82 -18.24 5.71
CA LYS A 282 -1.38 -19.65 5.53
C LYS A 282 -1.39 -20.20 4.09
N ASN A 283 -1.60 -19.43 3.04
CA ASN A 283 -1.74 -19.98 1.69
C ASN A 283 -0.59 -19.65 0.71
N ALA A 284 0.65 -19.68 1.21
CA ALA A 284 1.83 -19.46 0.36
C ALA A 284 2.05 -20.54 -0.72
N SER A 285 1.48 -21.74 -0.57
CA SER A 285 1.67 -22.85 -1.51
C SER A 285 1.11 -22.60 -2.90
N ASN A 286 0.06 -21.79 -3.02
CA ASN A 286 -0.59 -21.51 -4.32
C ASN A 286 0.13 -20.44 -5.14
N LEU A 287 1.16 -19.79 -4.60
CA LEU A 287 1.85 -18.66 -5.21
C LEU A 287 3.30 -18.97 -5.62
N ALA A 288 3.72 -20.23 -5.47
CA ALA A 288 5.05 -20.67 -5.91
C ALA A 288 5.34 -20.39 -7.40
N PRO A 289 4.38 -20.58 -8.34
CA PRO A 289 4.57 -20.24 -9.75
C PRO A 289 4.82 -18.74 -9.97
N ASP A 290 4.14 -17.87 -9.22
CA ASP A 290 4.28 -16.42 -9.35
C ASP A 290 5.66 -15.96 -8.88
N ARG A 291 6.19 -16.56 -7.80
CA ARG A 291 7.54 -16.30 -7.31
C ARG A 291 8.62 -16.75 -8.29
N ALA A 292 8.46 -17.94 -8.84
CA ALA A 292 9.38 -18.46 -9.86
C ALA A 292 9.39 -17.53 -11.08
N TYR A 293 8.23 -17.04 -11.51
CA TYR A 293 8.12 -16.09 -12.60
C TYR A 293 8.81 -14.75 -12.27
N ILE A 294 8.57 -14.17 -11.09
CA ILE A 294 9.25 -12.92 -10.67
C ILE A 294 10.76 -13.08 -10.72
N ASN A 295 11.29 -14.17 -10.17
CA ASN A 295 12.73 -14.43 -10.20
C ASN A 295 13.28 -14.61 -11.63
N SER A 296 12.46 -15.05 -12.58
CA SER A 296 12.87 -15.24 -13.97
C SER A 296 12.94 -13.95 -14.79
N ILE A 297 12.29 -12.87 -14.35
CA ILE A 297 12.22 -11.58 -15.06
C ILE A 297 13.09 -10.48 -14.47
N LEU A 298 13.65 -10.69 -13.28
CA LEU A 298 14.60 -9.79 -12.61
C LEU A 298 16.03 -10.13 -12.99
#